data_a99c35175682e9fec5052a6c2684a14a
#
_entry.id   a99c35175682e9fec5052a6c2684a14a
#
_cell.length_a   1.000
_cell.length_b   1.000
_cell.length_c   1.000
_cell.angle_alpha   90.00
_cell.angle_beta   90.00
_cell.angle_gamma   90.00
#
_symmetry.space_group_name_H-M   'P 1'
#
loop_
_entity.id
_entity.type
_entity.pdbx_description
1 polymer ?
#
loop_
_entity_poly.entity_id
_entity_poly.type
_entity_poly.pdbx_seq_one_letter_code
_entity_poly.pdbx_strand_id
1 'polypeptide(L)'
;MLKPNGAAELTVFTEKSYKETITPIVPGIWHVLGVGHSNAVIIEGRTSVILVDTLDTLERGQKLLEIIRSRTEKPVKTILYTHGHPDHRGGAGAFSGTDPEIIAFAPATSVLKKTEMLQDIQNLRGIRQFGYALSDEENISQGIGIREGLAYGESELSGSR
;
A
#
# COMPACT_ATOMS: atom_id res chain seq x y z
N MET A 1 0.45 -34.05 -2.91
CA MET A 1 1.53 -33.12 -3.28
C MET A 1 2.18 -32.66 -1.99
N LEU A 2 3.48 -32.81 -1.84
CA LEU A 2 4.18 -32.30 -0.64
C LEU A 2 4.11 -30.78 -0.67
N LYS A 3 3.53 -30.17 0.36
CA LYS A 3 3.61 -28.69 0.52
C LYS A 3 5.08 -28.31 0.70
N PRO A 4 5.58 -27.27 0.00
CA PRO A 4 6.93 -26.78 0.24
C PRO A 4 7.09 -26.41 1.72
N ASN A 5 8.21 -26.79 2.34
CA ASN A 5 8.50 -26.49 3.74
C ASN A 5 8.56 -24.99 4.07
N GLY A 6 8.64 -24.11 3.04
CA GLY A 6 8.79 -22.68 3.21
C GLY A 6 7.53 -21.90 3.63
N ALA A 7 6.32 -22.47 3.52
CA ALA A 7 5.09 -21.71 3.82
C ALA A 7 4.99 -21.33 5.30
N ALA A 8 5.31 -22.24 6.22
CA ALA A 8 5.31 -21.95 7.66
C ALA A 8 6.40 -20.94 8.04
N GLU A 9 7.57 -21.08 7.46
CA GLU A 9 8.69 -20.13 7.67
C GLU A 9 8.35 -18.74 7.14
N LEU A 10 7.69 -18.67 5.95
CA LEU A 10 7.24 -17.39 5.38
C LEU A 10 6.16 -16.73 6.25
N THR A 11 5.24 -17.51 6.83
CA THR A 11 4.24 -16.99 7.78
C THR A 11 4.91 -16.36 8.98
N VAL A 12 5.80 -17.09 9.64
CA VAL A 12 6.54 -16.61 10.82
C VAL A 12 7.37 -15.36 10.48
N PHE A 13 8.04 -15.38 9.33
CA PHE A 13 8.81 -14.23 8.86
C PHE A 13 7.92 -13.01 8.62
N THR A 14 6.77 -13.18 7.98
CA THR A 14 5.82 -12.11 7.66
C THR A 14 5.24 -11.50 8.94
N GLU A 15 4.78 -12.33 9.86
CA GLU A 15 4.24 -11.89 11.16
C GLU A 15 5.27 -11.14 12.00
N LYS A 16 6.52 -11.54 11.93
CA LYS A 16 7.61 -10.88 12.66
C LYS A 16 8.07 -9.58 12.00
N SER A 17 8.25 -9.60 10.66
CA SER A 17 8.91 -8.52 9.93
C SER A 17 7.95 -7.45 9.45
N TYR A 18 6.68 -7.82 9.20
CA TYR A 18 5.64 -6.93 8.67
C TYR A 18 4.45 -6.79 9.61
N LYS A 19 4.68 -6.98 10.93
CA LYS A 19 3.67 -6.65 11.93
C LYS A 19 3.32 -5.16 11.82
N GLU A 20 2.02 -4.87 11.84
CA GLU A 20 1.55 -3.48 11.89
C GLU A 20 2.26 -2.69 12.99
N THR A 21 3.01 -1.70 12.59
CA THR A 21 3.83 -0.88 13.48
C THR A 21 3.85 0.56 13.00
N ILE A 22 3.57 1.49 13.90
CA ILE A 22 3.66 2.91 13.64
C ILE A 22 4.78 3.49 14.50
N THR A 23 5.91 3.73 13.87
CA THR A 23 7.14 4.16 14.53
C THR A 23 7.30 5.68 14.44
N PRO A 24 7.34 6.41 15.57
CA PRO A 24 7.73 7.81 15.55
C PRO A 24 9.22 7.92 15.19
N ILE A 25 9.53 8.69 14.15
CA ILE A 25 10.90 8.93 13.71
C ILE A 25 11.48 10.17 14.43
N VAL A 26 10.72 11.26 14.38
CA VAL A 26 10.93 12.49 15.13
C VAL A 26 9.56 13.08 15.48
N PRO A 27 9.45 14.08 16.36
CA PRO A 27 8.18 14.73 16.63
C PRO A 27 7.48 15.18 15.34
N GLY A 28 6.25 14.72 15.13
CA GLY A 28 5.44 15.02 13.94
C GLY A 28 5.74 14.17 12.70
N ILE A 29 6.63 13.19 12.76
CA ILE A 29 6.89 12.26 11.64
C ILE A 29 6.77 10.82 12.11
N TRP A 30 5.93 10.03 11.43
CA TRP A 30 5.72 8.61 11.70
C TRP A 30 5.89 7.77 10.45
N HIS A 31 6.57 6.64 10.60
CA HIS A 31 6.64 5.57 9.61
C HIS A 31 5.57 4.53 9.91
N VAL A 32 4.82 4.13 8.89
CA VAL A 32 3.75 3.13 8.95
C VAL A 32 4.20 1.89 8.19
N LEU A 33 4.29 0.77 8.90
CA LEU A 33 4.68 -0.55 8.37
C LEU A 33 3.55 -1.55 8.60
N GLY A 34 3.36 -2.49 7.67
CA GLY A 34 2.53 -3.67 7.85
C GLY A 34 1.02 -3.42 7.75
N VAL A 35 0.59 -2.24 7.35
CA VAL A 35 -0.81 -1.92 7.04
C VAL A 35 -1.16 -2.26 5.60
N GLY A 36 -0.20 -2.14 4.69
CA GLY A 36 -0.30 -2.47 3.28
C GLY A 36 0.94 -3.21 2.78
N HIS A 37 0.96 -3.51 1.48
CA HIS A 37 2.12 -4.11 0.84
C HIS A 37 3.34 -3.18 0.90
N SER A 38 3.12 -1.91 0.60
CA SER A 38 4.09 -0.83 0.76
C SER A 38 4.01 -0.20 2.16
N ASN A 39 4.90 0.73 2.44
CA ASN A 39 4.91 1.55 3.63
C ASN A 39 4.33 2.93 3.33
N ALA A 40 4.00 3.67 4.39
CA ALA A 40 3.64 5.08 4.28
C ALA A 40 4.39 5.92 5.31
N VAL A 41 4.54 7.23 5.05
CA VAL A 41 5.09 8.18 6.02
C VAL A 41 4.10 9.31 6.22
N ILE A 42 3.79 9.59 7.48
CA ILE A 42 2.93 10.68 7.92
C ILE A 42 3.84 11.82 8.40
N ILE A 43 3.67 13.01 7.82
CA ILE A 43 4.41 14.21 8.20
C ILE A 43 3.41 15.28 8.63
N GLU A 44 3.38 15.59 9.92
CA GLU A 44 2.49 16.59 10.47
C GLU A 44 3.13 17.99 10.33
N GLY A 45 2.54 18.83 9.49
CA GLY A 45 2.90 20.23 9.37
C GLY A 45 2.15 21.11 10.40
N ARG A 46 2.27 22.43 10.27
CA ARG A 46 1.60 23.39 11.18
C ARG A 46 0.09 23.33 11.06
N THR A 47 -0.44 23.21 9.86
CA THR A 47 -1.90 23.30 9.56
C THR A 47 -2.47 22.07 8.88
N SER A 48 -1.62 21.21 8.33
CA SER A 48 -2.02 20.04 7.55
C SER A 48 -0.99 18.93 7.64
N VAL A 49 -1.37 17.76 7.15
CA VAL A 49 -0.53 16.58 7.00
C VAL A 49 -0.09 16.45 5.55
N ILE A 50 1.18 16.13 5.36
CA ILE A 50 1.73 15.58 4.12
C ILE A 50 1.80 14.07 4.31
N LEU A 51 1.21 13.31 3.38
CA LEU A 51 1.26 11.87 3.37
C LEU A 51 2.16 11.39 2.23
N VAL A 52 3.13 10.53 2.54
CA VAL A 52 3.98 9.89 1.53
C VAL A 52 3.46 8.48 1.31
N ASP A 53 3.00 8.19 0.10
CA ASP A 53 2.32 6.99 -0.35
C ASP A 53 1.01 6.70 0.41
N THR A 54 0.14 5.90 -0.17
CA THR A 54 -1.23 5.69 0.32
C THR A 54 -1.61 4.22 0.42
N LEU A 55 -0.62 3.32 0.29
CA LEU A 55 -0.82 1.89 0.26
C LEU A 55 -1.58 1.40 -0.99
N ASP A 56 -1.95 0.12 -1.01
CA ASP A 56 -2.34 -0.60 -2.21
C ASP A 56 -3.86 -0.67 -2.46
N THR A 57 -4.70 -0.51 -1.43
CA THR A 57 -6.16 -0.59 -1.60
C THR A 57 -6.90 0.55 -0.91
N LEU A 58 -8.13 0.82 -1.34
CA LEU A 58 -9.01 1.80 -0.70
C LEU A 58 -9.21 1.49 0.79
N GLU A 59 -9.44 0.22 1.13
CA GLU A 59 -9.62 -0.23 2.52
C GLU A 59 -8.38 0.06 3.38
N ARG A 60 -7.18 -0.24 2.85
CA ARG A 60 -5.93 0.05 3.55
C ARG A 60 -5.66 1.54 3.65
N GLY A 61 -6.04 2.31 2.63
CA GLY A 61 -6.05 3.78 2.68
C GLY A 61 -6.99 4.33 3.76
N GLN A 62 -8.17 3.76 3.92
CA GLN A 62 -9.10 4.11 5.00
C GLN A 62 -8.50 3.81 6.38
N LYS A 63 -7.90 2.65 6.55
CA LYS A 63 -7.16 2.31 7.78
C LYS A 63 -6.01 3.28 8.05
N LEU A 64 -5.25 3.65 7.02
CA LEU A 64 -4.19 4.67 7.14
C LEU A 64 -4.76 6.03 7.57
N LEU A 65 -5.92 6.43 7.05
CA LEU A 65 -6.61 7.65 7.47
C LEU A 65 -7.03 7.60 8.94
N GLU A 66 -7.51 6.45 9.43
CA GLU A 66 -7.82 6.26 10.87
C GLU A 66 -6.55 6.37 11.73
N ILE A 67 -5.44 5.79 11.28
CA ILE A 67 -4.14 5.94 11.93
C ILE A 67 -3.73 7.41 12.02
N ILE A 68 -3.90 8.19 10.96
CA ILE A 68 -3.61 9.63 10.97
C ILE A 68 -4.51 10.36 11.96
N ARG A 69 -5.82 10.12 11.91
CA ARG A 69 -6.80 10.77 12.80
C ARG A 69 -6.60 10.45 14.28
N SER A 70 -6.01 9.30 14.60
CA SER A 70 -5.65 8.98 15.99
C SER A 70 -4.46 9.80 16.54
N ARG A 71 -3.78 10.56 15.68
CA ARG A 71 -2.57 11.35 16.02
C ARG A 71 -2.78 12.83 15.87
N THR A 72 -3.58 13.25 14.91
CA THR A 72 -3.82 14.67 14.62
C THR A 72 -5.19 14.87 13.99
N GLU A 73 -5.83 15.99 14.30
CA GLU A 73 -7.08 16.43 13.66
C GLU A 73 -6.83 17.18 12.36
N LYS A 74 -5.55 17.45 12.02
CA LYS A 74 -5.19 18.20 10.82
C LYS A 74 -5.52 17.41 9.55
N PRO A 75 -6.09 18.05 8.52
CA PRO A 75 -6.42 17.38 7.27
C PRO A 75 -5.18 16.98 6.48
N VAL A 76 -5.24 15.87 5.75
CA VAL A 76 -4.26 15.55 4.72
C VAL A 76 -4.49 16.48 3.54
N LYS A 77 -3.55 17.37 3.25
CA LYS A 77 -3.64 18.35 2.14
C LYS A 77 -2.62 18.13 1.04
N THR A 78 -1.67 17.24 1.26
CA THR A 78 -0.68 16.87 0.26
C THR A 78 -0.44 15.37 0.33
N ILE A 79 -0.48 14.71 -0.82
CA ILE A 79 -0.04 13.33 -1.00
C ILE A 79 1.14 13.33 -1.95
N LEU A 80 2.25 12.74 -1.54
CA LEU A 80 3.44 12.58 -2.35
C LEU A 80 3.60 11.11 -2.72
N TYR A 81 3.58 10.78 -4.01
CA TYR A 81 3.90 9.44 -4.47
C TYR A 81 5.41 9.29 -4.71
N THR A 82 6.00 8.28 -4.07
CA THR A 82 7.40 7.94 -4.31
C THR A 82 7.60 7.46 -5.73
N HIS A 83 6.65 6.70 -6.26
CA HIS A 83 6.61 6.23 -7.65
C HIS A 83 5.20 5.73 -8.04
N GLY A 84 5.04 5.32 -9.28
CA GLY A 84 3.73 5.04 -9.88
C GLY A 84 3.21 3.61 -9.73
N HIS A 85 3.78 2.74 -8.89
CA HIS A 85 3.23 1.41 -8.68
C HIS A 85 1.90 1.45 -7.91
N PRO A 86 0.97 0.52 -8.17
CA PRO A 86 -0.36 0.51 -7.54
C PRO A 86 -0.33 0.43 -6.03
N ASP A 87 0.61 -0.31 -5.46
CA ASP A 87 0.77 -0.50 -4.01
C ASP A 87 1.19 0.78 -3.26
N HIS A 88 1.57 1.85 -3.97
CA HIS A 88 1.90 3.15 -3.39
C HIS A 88 0.78 4.19 -3.49
N ARG A 89 -0.23 3.94 -4.36
CA ARG A 89 -1.26 4.95 -4.67
C ARG A 89 -2.69 4.43 -4.66
N GLY A 90 -2.89 3.11 -4.54
CA GLY A 90 -4.22 2.49 -4.60
C GLY A 90 -5.17 2.91 -3.49
N GLY A 91 -4.67 3.32 -2.33
CA GLY A 91 -5.47 3.79 -1.20
C GLY A 91 -5.83 5.27 -1.22
N ALA A 92 -5.38 6.04 -2.22
CA ALA A 92 -5.53 7.51 -2.24
C ALA A 92 -6.99 7.99 -2.21
N GLY A 93 -7.92 7.22 -2.77
CA GLY A 93 -9.37 7.53 -2.73
C GLY A 93 -9.92 7.76 -1.33
N ALA A 94 -9.31 7.16 -0.29
CA ALA A 94 -9.71 7.38 1.11
C ALA A 94 -9.54 8.83 1.58
N PHE A 95 -8.70 9.61 0.90
CA PHE A 95 -8.38 10.99 1.26
C PHE A 95 -9.15 12.03 0.43
N SER A 96 -10.05 11.61 -0.47
CA SER A 96 -10.83 12.50 -1.35
C SER A 96 -11.60 13.57 -0.60
N GLY A 97 -12.10 13.27 0.60
CA GLY A 97 -12.85 14.22 1.42
C GLY A 97 -12.07 15.45 1.88
N THR A 98 -10.74 15.46 1.78
CA THR A 98 -9.88 16.60 2.11
C THR A 98 -9.32 17.32 0.89
N ASP A 99 -9.62 16.82 -0.31
CA ASP A 99 -9.15 17.36 -1.60
C ASP A 99 -7.63 17.65 -1.56
N PRO A 100 -6.78 16.63 -1.42
CA PRO A 100 -5.35 16.80 -1.30
C PRO A 100 -4.71 17.10 -2.66
N GLU A 101 -3.70 17.98 -2.67
CA GLU A 101 -2.78 18.12 -3.79
C GLU A 101 -1.96 16.83 -3.93
N ILE A 102 -1.88 16.29 -5.16
CA ILE A 102 -1.05 15.12 -5.47
C ILE A 102 0.25 15.56 -6.12
N ILE A 103 1.37 15.20 -5.50
CA ILE A 103 2.71 15.41 -6.04
C ILE A 103 3.28 14.07 -6.47
N ALA A 104 3.65 13.95 -7.73
CA ALA A 104 4.23 12.74 -8.30
C ALA A 104 5.32 13.07 -9.31
N PHE A 105 6.20 12.11 -9.58
CA PHE A 105 7.21 12.25 -10.64
C PHE A 105 6.55 12.15 -12.01
N ALA A 106 6.84 13.06 -12.92
CA ALA A 106 6.35 13.00 -14.29
C ALA A 106 7.31 12.13 -15.16
N PRO A 107 6.78 11.28 -16.07
CA PRO A 107 5.38 11.02 -16.30
C PRO A 107 4.82 9.95 -15.32
N ALA A 108 3.89 10.34 -14.46
CA ALA A 108 3.15 9.41 -13.60
C ALA A 108 2.07 8.69 -14.42
N THR A 109 2.45 7.91 -15.41
CA THR A 109 1.56 7.40 -16.46
C THR A 109 1.08 5.98 -16.28
N SER A 110 1.36 5.30 -15.16
CA SER A 110 0.79 3.98 -14.98
C SER A 110 -0.71 4.11 -14.71
N VAL A 111 -1.51 3.82 -15.71
CA VAL A 111 -2.95 3.64 -15.56
C VAL A 111 -3.17 2.33 -14.80
N LEU A 112 -3.92 2.37 -13.69
CA LEU A 112 -4.41 1.16 -13.05
C LEU A 112 -5.34 0.45 -14.05
N LYS A 113 -4.86 -0.60 -14.67
CA LYS A 113 -5.66 -1.40 -15.61
C LYS A 113 -6.59 -2.30 -14.82
N LYS A 114 -7.77 -2.57 -15.37
CA LYS A 114 -8.70 -3.54 -14.79
C LYS A 114 -8.00 -4.87 -14.63
N THR A 115 -7.92 -5.33 -13.41
CA THR A 115 -7.19 -6.53 -13.01
C THR A 115 -7.72 -7.79 -13.67
N GLU A 116 -9.03 -7.83 -13.97
CA GLU A 116 -9.70 -8.94 -14.65
C GLU A 116 -9.04 -9.30 -16.00
N MET A 117 -8.56 -8.29 -16.75
CA MET A 117 -7.88 -8.53 -18.03
C MET A 117 -6.46 -9.11 -17.88
N LEU A 118 -5.89 -9.03 -16.70
CA LEU A 118 -4.51 -9.44 -16.43
C LEU A 118 -4.41 -10.63 -15.47
N GLN A 119 -5.54 -11.14 -14.96
CA GLN A 119 -5.57 -12.18 -13.94
C GLN A 119 -4.82 -13.44 -14.37
N ASP A 120 -5.03 -13.90 -15.61
CA ASP A 120 -4.34 -15.08 -16.13
C ASP A 120 -2.83 -14.86 -16.25
N ILE A 121 -2.42 -13.65 -16.63
CA ILE A 121 -0.99 -13.29 -16.72
C ILE A 121 -0.38 -13.25 -15.32
N GLN A 122 -1.09 -12.70 -14.34
CA GLN A 122 -0.64 -12.65 -12.95
C GLN A 122 -0.51 -14.05 -12.36
N ASN A 123 -1.50 -14.91 -12.59
CA ASN A 123 -1.48 -16.31 -12.17
C ASN A 123 -0.29 -17.06 -12.78
N LEU A 124 -0.05 -16.92 -14.09
CA LEU A 124 1.10 -17.53 -14.76
C LEU A 124 2.45 -17.01 -14.23
N ARG A 125 2.53 -15.72 -13.92
CA ARG A 125 3.74 -15.16 -13.29
C ARG A 125 3.96 -15.73 -11.90
N GLY A 126 2.90 -15.84 -11.09
CA GLY A 126 2.95 -16.45 -9.77
C GLY A 126 3.42 -17.91 -9.83
N ILE A 127 2.86 -18.72 -10.75
CA ILE A 127 3.28 -20.11 -10.96
C ILE A 127 4.76 -20.19 -11.33
N ARG A 128 5.25 -19.30 -12.19
CA ARG A 128 6.68 -19.28 -12.55
C ARG A 128 7.59 -18.86 -11.41
N GLN A 129 7.11 -17.96 -10.54
CA GLN A 129 7.88 -17.47 -9.40
C GLN A 129 7.93 -18.49 -8.25
N PHE A 130 6.83 -19.18 -7.98
CA PHE A 130 6.68 -20.06 -6.84
C PHE A 130 6.66 -21.56 -7.20
N GLY A 131 6.66 -21.89 -8.50
CA GLY A 131 6.66 -23.27 -9.01
C GLY A 131 5.29 -23.93 -9.06
N TYR A 132 4.23 -23.33 -8.51
CA TYR A 132 2.84 -23.77 -8.55
C TYR A 132 1.89 -22.60 -8.26
N ALA A 133 0.59 -22.79 -8.50
CA ALA A 133 -0.42 -21.79 -8.16
C ALA A 133 -0.63 -21.77 -6.64
N LEU A 134 -0.43 -20.59 -6.02
CA LEU A 134 -0.69 -20.39 -4.61
C LEU A 134 -2.20 -20.27 -4.37
N SER A 135 -2.69 -20.91 -3.30
CA SER A 135 -4.02 -20.62 -2.76
C SER A 135 -4.02 -19.26 -2.05
N ASP A 136 -5.20 -18.77 -1.73
CA ASP A 136 -5.32 -17.50 -0.99
C ASP A 136 -4.68 -17.57 0.39
N GLU A 137 -4.75 -18.75 1.06
CA GLU A 137 -4.14 -18.96 2.35
C GLU A 137 -2.60 -19.06 2.28
N GLU A 138 -2.06 -19.42 1.11
CA GLU A 138 -0.61 -19.53 0.90
C GLU A 138 0.01 -18.21 0.42
N ASN A 139 -0.81 -17.33 -0.17
CA ASN A 139 -0.36 -16.04 -0.71
C ASN A 139 -0.35 -14.95 0.37
N ILE A 140 0.46 -15.13 1.40
CA ILE A 140 0.53 -14.25 2.57
C ILE A 140 1.52 -13.09 2.43
N SER A 141 2.55 -13.25 1.59
CA SER A 141 3.61 -12.26 1.38
C SER A 141 4.42 -12.61 0.14
N GLN A 142 4.96 -11.60 -0.52
CA GLN A 142 5.99 -11.74 -1.55
C GLN A 142 7.41 -11.56 -1.01
N GLY A 143 7.60 -11.52 0.30
CA GLY A 143 8.90 -11.35 0.97
C GLY A 143 9.36 -9.90 1.13
N ILE A 144 8.58 -8.93 0.67
CA ILE A 144 8.87 -7.48 0.75
C ILE A 144 7.76 -6.68 1.46
N GLY A 145 6.70 -7.36 1.89
CA GLY A 145 5.54 -6.77 2.57
C GLY A 145 4.49 -7.83 2.84
N ILE A 146 3.38 -7.48 3.46
CA ILE A 146 2.20 -8.34 3.51
C ILE A 146 1.64 -8.51 2.10
N ARG A 147 0.73 -9.49 1.90
CA ARG A 147 0.09 -9.72 0.60
C ARG A 147 -0.41 -8.40 -0.01
N GLU A 148 -0.02 -8.14 -1.26
CA GLU A 148 -0.55 -7.01 -2.03
C GLU A 148 -2.05 -7.20 -2.27
N GLY A 149 -2.82 -6.14 -2.03
CA GLY A 149 -4.23 -6.08 -2.39
C GLY A 149 -4.41 -5.64 -3.84
N LEU A 150 -5.61 -5.87 -4.38
CA LEU A 150 -5.95 -5.42 -5.72
C LEU A 150 -6.37 -3.94 -5.67
N ALA A 151 -5.58 -3.07 -6.30
CA ALA A 151 -5.93 -1.68 -6.47
C ALA A 151 -6.77 -1.49 -7.75
N TYR A 152 -7.93 -0.86 -7.62
CA TYR A 152 -8.80 -0.50 -8.73
C TYR A 152 -8.72 1.01 -8.99
N GLY A 153 -8.95 1.42 -10.25
CA GLY A 153 -8.85 2.83 -10.65
C GLY A 153 -9.69 3.81 -9.84
N GLU A 154 -10.81 3.35 -9.28
CA GLU A 154 -11.70 4.15 -8.42
C GLU A 154 -11.12 4.42 -7.02
N SER A 155 -10.13 3.65 -6.60
CA SER A 155 -9.43 3.85 -5.31
C SER A 155 -8.35 4.91 -5.38
N GLU A 156 -7.99 5.36 -6.57
CA GLU A 156 -6.89 6.28 -6.83
C GLU A 156 -7.41 7.72 -7.03
N LEU A 157 -6.73 8.70 -6.46
CA LEU A 157 -6.87 10.09 -6.84
C LEU A 157 -5.92 10.38 -8.01
N SER A 158 -6.48 10.85 -9.13
CA SER A 158 -5.68 11.33 -10.26
C SER A 158 -5.32 12.79 -10.04
N GLY A 159 -4.07 13.10 -10.05
CA GLY A 159 -3.56 14.47 -10.04
C GLY A 159 -2.08 14.43 -10.36
N SER A 160 -1.65 15.28 -11.25
CA SER A 160 -0.23 15.50 -11.53
C SER A 160 0.02 17.00 -11.56
N ARG A 161 0.91 17.46 -10.76
CA ARG A 161 1.61 18.72 -10.96
C ARG A 161 3.09 18.51 -10.75
#